data_7db80b8acf264fb294b2d0ab806cc785
#
_entry.id   7db80b8acf264fb294b2d0ab806cc785
#
_cell.length_a   1.000
_cell.length_b   1.000
_cell.length_c   1.000
_cell.angle_alpha   90.00
_cell.angle_beta   90.00
_cell.angle_gamma   90.00
#
_symmetry.space_group_name_H-M   'P 1'
#
loop_
_entity.id
_entity.type
_entity.pdbx_description
1 polymer ?
#
loop_
_entity_poly.entity_id
_entity_poly.type
_entity_poly.pdbx_seq_one_letter_code
_entity_poly.pdbx_strand_id
1 'polypeptide(L)'
;CNMAVHTSLIAAVANTWLTLQADEELIALSRRTLETREESIKLTKLRLDSGVASELDYRQAQSLTENAKATLAQQTRQRALDMNALTLLLGQTPPPALLNSLQGKHLTDLPVIADVPAGLPSDLMLRRPDVRQAEKSMIGANANIGAARALFYPSISLTAVAGFASTELSDLFKSGSRGFSIGPSLYLPIFNAGRNQANL
;
A
#
# COMPACT_ATOMS: atom_id res chain seq x y z
N CYS A 1 13.77 4.82 9.92
CA CYS A 1 12.51 4.77 9.13
C CYS A 1 12.59 3.82 7.94
N ASN A 2 13.62 3.84 7.10
CA ASN A 2 13.65 3.03 5.87
C ASN A 2 13.54 1.51 6.13
N MET A 3 14.21 0.97 7.16
CA MET A 3 14.18 -0.47 7.43
C MET A 3 12.79 -1.00 7.78
N ALA A 4 11.98 -0.25 8.54
CA ALA A 4 10.61 -0.66 8.85
C ALA A 4 9.74 -0.70 7.59
N VAL A 5 9.89 0.29 6.71
CA VAL A 5 9.20 0.34 5.41
C VAL A 5 9.64 -0.82 4.52
N HIS A 6 10.95 -1.13 4.46
CA HIS A 6 11.44 -2.29 3.72
C HIS A 6 10.84 -3.61 4.22
N THR A 7 10.80 -3.80 5.53
CA THR A 7 10.21 -5.03 6.12
C THR A 7 8.73 -5.13 5.80
N SER A 8 7.97 -4.04 5.92
CA SER A 8 6.54 -4.02 5.58
C SER A 8 6.29 -4.26 4.09
N LEU A 9 7.13 -3.70 3.22
CA LEU A 9 7.04 -3.91 1.77
C LEU A 9 7.31 -5.39 1.42
N ILE A 10 8.36 -5.99 1.97
CA ILE A 10 8.67 -7.41 1.76
C ILE A 10 7.51 -8.29 2.22
N ALA A 11 6.94 -8.00 3.39
CA ALA A 11 5.78 -8.73 3.90
C ALA A 11 4.55 -8.56 3.01
N ALA A 12 4.29 -7.34 2.49
CA ALA A 12 3.20 -7.08 1.58
C ALA A 12 3.37 -7.84 0.26
N VAL A 13 4.57 -7.85 -0.32
CA VAL A 13 4.89 -8.61 -1.54
C VAL A 13 4.70 -10.11 -1.31
N ALA A 14 5.21 -10.65 -0.18
CA ALA A 14 5.05 -12.06 0.15
C ALA A 14 3.58 -12.44 0.33
N ASN A 15 2.79 -11.64 1.04
CA ASN A 15 1.37 -11.89 1.23
C ASN A 15 0.60 -11.85 -0.09
N THR A 16 0.86 -10.85 -0.94
CA THR A 16 0.20 -10.75 -2.26
C THR A 16 0.57 -11.92 -3.15
N TRP A 17 1.82 -12.40 -3.08
CA TRP A 17 2.28 -13.59 -3.78
C TRP A 17 1.52 -14.85 -3.34
N LEU A 18 1.37 -15.06 -2.03
CA LEU A 18 0.62 -16.18 -1.46
C LEU A 18 -0.86 -16.11 -1.83
N THR A 19 -1.44 -14.89 -1.85
CA THR A 19 -2.83 -14.68 -2.31
C THR A 19 -2.98 -15.08 -3.77
N LEU A 20 -2.06 -14.68 -4.65
CA LEU A 20 -2.09 -15.08 -6.05
C LEU A 20 -1.97 -16.59 -6.24
N GLN A 21 -1.18 -17.27 -5.41
CA GLN A 21 -1.09 -18.73 -5.41
C GLN A 21 -2.44 -19.37 -5.05
N ALA A 22 -3.11 -18.82 -4.03
CA ALA A 22 -4.46 -19.27 -3.65
C ALA A 22 -5.49 -19.02 -4.76
N ASP A 23 -5.41 -17.88 -5.43
CA ASP A 23 -6.30 -17.54 -6.55
C ASP A 23 -6.17 -18.54 -7.72
N GLU A 24 -4.93 -18.95 -8.05
CA GLU A 24 -4.71 -19.97 -9.10
C GLU A 24 -5.36 -21.31 -8.73
N GLU A 25 -5.25 -21.74 -7.48
CA GLU A 25 -5.92 -22.96 -7.01
C GLU A 25 -7.44 -22.81 -7.02
N LEU A 26 -7.98 -21.68 -6.58
CA LEU A 26 -9.41 -21.41 -6.59
C LEU A 26 -9.98 -21.37 -8.01
N ILE A 27 -9.24 -20.79 -8.96
CA ILE A 27 -9.62 -20.80 -10.39
C ILE A 27 -9.62 -22.21 -10.93
N ALA A 28 -8.58 -23.01 -10.64
CA ALA A 28 -8.51 -24.40 -11.07
C ALA A 28 -9.67 -25.23 -10.50
N LEU A 29 -9.99 -25.05 -9.22
CA LEU A 29 -11.13 -25.68 -8.56
C LEU A 29 -12.46 -25.23 -9.18
N SER A 30 -12.64 -23.92 -9.41
CA SER A 30 -13.86 -23.37 -10.00
C SER A 30 -14.08 -23.86 -11.42
N ARG A 31 -13.02 -24.02 -12.22
CA ARG A 31 -13.08 -24.62 -13.57
C ARG A 31 -13.56 -26.06 -13.51
N ARG A 32 -12.97 -26.88 -12.65
CA ARG A 32 -13.37 -28.28 -12.45
C ARG A 32 -14.81 -28.39 -11.96
N THR A 33 -15.21 -27.50 -11.06
CA THR A 33 -16.60 -27.43 -10.56
C THR A 33 -17.56 -27.10 -11.71
N LEU A 34 -17.22 -26.10 -12.54
CA LEU A 34 -18.03 -25.72 -13.68
C LEU A 34 -18.18 -26.90 -14.67
N GLU A 35 -17.09 -27.57 -15.01
CA GLU A 35 -17.11 -28.76 -15.89
C GLU A 35 -18.06 -29.84 -15.36
N THR A 36 -17.94 -30.17 -14.06
CA THR A 36 -18.88 -31.15 -13.44
C THR A 36 -20.33 -30.69 -13.48
N ARG A 37 -20.60 -29.37 -13.32
CA ARG A 37 -21.96 -28.82 -13.42
C ARG A 37 -22.49 -28.87 -14.86
N GLU A 38 -21.64 -28.60 -15.84
CA GLU A 38 -22.00 -28.71 -17.28
C GLU A 38 -22.27 -30.13 -17.70
N GLU A 39 -21.56 -31.12 -17.16
CA GLU A 39 -21.90 -32.54 -17.38
C GLU A 39 -23.22 -32.92 -16.72
N SER A 40 -23.44 -32.47 -15.47
CA SER A 40 -24.67 -32.73 -14.74
C SER A 40 -25.91 -32.17 -15.43
N ILE A 41 -25.85 -30.94 -15.95
CA ILE A 41 -27.00 -30.34 -16.68
C ILE A 41 -27.27 -31.07 -17.99
N LYS A 42 -26.23 -31.52 -18.72
CA LYS A 42 -26.40 -32.35 -19.93
C LYS A 42 -27.14 -33.64 -19.61
N LEU A 43 -26.73 -34.31 -18.53
CA LEU A 43 -27.41 -35.56 -18.10
C LEU A 43 -28.86 -35.31 -17.67
N THR A 44 -29.09 -34.24 -16.88
CA THR A 44 -30.43 -33.87 -16.42
C THR A 44 -31.35 -33.53 -17.59
N LYS A 45 -30.82 -32.83 -18.61
CA LYS A 45 -31.57 -32.55 -19.84
C LYS A 45 -31.98 -33.82 -20.59
N LEU A 46 -31.07 -34.79 -20.73
CA LEU A 46 -31.34 -36.07 -21.37
C LEU A 46 -32.45 -36.83 -20.62
N ARG A 47 -32.45 -36.80 -19.31
CA ARG A 47 -33.49 -37.41 -18.46
C ARG A 47 -34.82 -36.68 -18.59
N LEU A 48 -34.82 -35.35 -18.71
CA LEU A 48 -36.04 -34.58 -18.96
C LEU A 48 -36.63 -34.92 -20.31
N ASP A 49 -35.81 -34.96 -21.36
CA ASP A 49 -36.23 -35.29 -22.71
C ASP A 49 -36.77 -36.72 -22.81
N SER A 50 -36.32 -37.63 -21.93
CA SER A 50 -36.81 -39.00 -21.80
C SER A 50 -38.01 -39.14 -20.84
N GLY A 51 -38.53 -38.05 -20.27
CA GLY A 51 -39.66 -38.05 -19.34
C GLY A 51 -39.36 -38.60 -17.95
N VAL A 52 -38.08 -38.79 -17.58
CA VAL A 52 -37.64 -39.37 -16.28
C VAL A 52 -37.31 -38.27 -15.23
N ALA A 53 -37.00 -37.05 -15.66
CA ALA A 53 -36.76 -35.94 -14.79
C ALA A 53 -37.81 -34.83 -14.96
N SER A 54 -37.98 -33.98 -13.95
CA SER A 54 -38.90 -32.85 -14.02
C SER A 54 -38.21 -31.59 -14.62
N GLU A 55 -39.03 -30.69 -15.18
CA GLU A 55 -38.54 -29.35 -15.59
C GLU A 55 -37.90 -28.60 -14.43
N LEU A 56 -38.38 -28.78 -13.21
CA LEU A 56 -37.81 -28.20 -12.00
C LEU A 56 -36.37 -28.66 -11.79
N ASP A 57 -36.09 -29.94 -11.90
CA ASP A 57 -34.74 -30.50 -11.76
C ASP A 57 -33.76 -29.89 -12.79
N TYR A 58 -34.24 -29.74 -14.04
CA TYR A 58 -33.44 -29.11 -15.08
C TYR A 58 -33.16 -27.65 -14.79
N ARG A 59 -34.14 -26.86 -14.32
CA ARG A 59 -33.94 -25.45 -13.97
C ARG A 59 -33.04 -25.29 -12.76
N GLN A 60 -33.10 -26.18 -11.79
CA GLN A 60 -32.17 -26.20 -10.67
C GLN A 60 -30.74 -26.48 -11.14
N ALA A 61 -30.52 -27.48 -11.98
CA ALA A 61 -29.20 -27.78 -12.54
C ALA A 61 -28.66 -26.60 -13.37
N GLN A 62 -29.53 -25.93 -14.14
CA GLN A 62 -29.19 -24.73 -14.89
C GLN A 62 -28.73 -23.60 -13.95
N SER A 63 -29.47 -23.31 -12.87
CA SER A 63 -29.12 -22.29 -11.89
C SER A 63 -27.77 -22.59 -11.26
N LEU A 64 -27.49 -23.84 -10.89
CA LEU A 64 -26.19 -24.23 -10.31
C LEU A 64 -25.05 -24.05 -11.32
N THR A 65 -25.28 -24.33 -12.61
CA THR A 65 -24.27 -24.12 -13.65
C THR A 65 -23.97 -22.62 -13.85
N GLU A 66 -25.00 -21.77 -13.91
CA GLU A 66 -24.82 -20.33 -14.07
C GLU A 66 -24.13 -19.71 -12.83
N ASN A 67 -24.44 -20.20 -11.62
CA ASN A 67 -23.74 -19.80 -10.41
C ASN A 67 -22.24 -20.20 -10.45
N ALA A 68 -21.91 -21.38 -10.97
CA ALA A 68 -20.52 -21.81 -11.12
C ALA A 68 -19.76 -20.93 -12.14
N LYS A 69 -20.41 -20.53 -13.25
CA LYS A 69 -19.84 -19.57 -14.22
C LYS A 69 -19.57 -18.21 -13.57
N ALA A 70 -20.54 -17.70 -12.81
CA ALA A 70 -20.41 -16.43 -12.10
C ALA A 70 -19.24 -16.47 -11.10
N THR A 71 -19.11 -17.58 -10.35
CA THR A 71 -18.00 -17.80 -9.41
C THR A 71 -16.66 -17.80 -10.12
N LEU A 72 -16.52 -18.54 -11.24
CA LEU A 72 -15.29 -18.57 -12.02
C LEU A 72 -14.90 -17.17 -12.54
N ALA A 73 -15.88 -16.41 -13.04
CA ALA A 73 -15.65 -15.04 -13.51
C ALA A 73 -15.18 -14.12 -12.37
N GLN A 74 -15.77 -14.27 -11.18
CA GLN A 74 -15.38 -13.51 -10.00
C GLN A 74 -13.94 -13.84 -9.56
N GLN A 75 -13.56 -15.13 -9.51
CA GLN A 75 -12.20 -15.54 -9.15
C GLN A 75 -11.17 -15.04 -10.18
N THR A 76 -11.51 -15.13 -11.47
CA THR A 76 -10.65 -14.61 -12.54
C THR A 76 -10.42 -13.10 -12.40
N ARG A 77 -11.47 -12.34 -12.05
CA ARG A 77 -11.38 -10.91 -11.78
C ARG A 77 -10.50 -10.63 -10.55
N GLN A 78 -10.68 -11.40 -9.46
CA GLN A 78 -9.89 -11.22 -8.24
C GLN A 78 -8.41 -11.43 -8.51
N ARG A 79 -8.05 -12.51 -9.18
CA ARG A 79 -6.67 -12.77 -9.61
C ARG A 79 -6.07 -11.59 -10.39
N ALA A 80 -6.84 -10.99 -11.30
CA ALA A 80 -6.37 -9.83 -12.06
C ALA A 80 -6.11 -8.60 -11.17
N LEU A 81 -6.95 -8.38 -10.16
CA LEU A 81 -6.74 -7.30 -9.18
C LEU A 81 -5.48 -7.55 -8.34
N ASP A 82 -5.28 -8.77 -7.87
CA ASP A 82 -4.12 -9.13 -7.05
C ASP A 82 -2.82 -9.11 -7.86
N MET A 83 -2.88 -9.44 -9.15
CA MET A 83 -1.77 -9.24 -10.08
C MET A 83 -1.39 -7.75 -10.24
N ASN A 84 -2.39 -6.88 -10.35
CA ASN A 84 -2.16 -5.44 -10.42
C ASN A 84 -1.60 -4.91 -9.10
N ALA A 85 -2.07 -5.41 -7.96
CA ALA A 85 -1.52 -5.07 -6.65
C ALA A 85 -0.05 -5.49 -6.53
N LEU A 86 0.30 -6.68 -6.99
CA LEU A 86 1.70 -7.14 -7.02
C LEU A 86 2.56 -6.24 -7.92
N THR A 87 2.05 -5.88 -9.11
CA THR A 87 2.74 -4.98 -10.03
C THR A 87 3.01 -3.61 -9.39
N LEU A 88 2.03 -3.08 -8.66
CA LEU A 88 2.18 -1.83 -7.93
C LEU A 88 3.24 -1.92 -6.84
N LEU A 89 3.26 -3.00 -6.05
CA LEU A 89 4.23 -3.22 -4.98
C LEU A 89 5.67 -3.40 -5.52
N LEU A 90 5.82 -4.03 -6.67
CA LEU A 90 7.12 -4.23 -7.33
C LEU A 90 7.59 -2.99 -8.11
N GLY A 91 6.70 -2.05 -8.42
CA GLY A 91 6.98 -0.89 -9.26
C GLY A 91 7.25 -1.23 -10.74
N GLN A 92 7.09 -2.50 -11.11
CA GLN A 92 7.29 -3.00 -12.48
C GLN A 92 6.46 -4.26 -12.72
N THR A 93 6.24 -4.60 -13.97
CA THR A 93 5.56 -5.85 -14.34
C THR A 93 6.37 -7.05 -13.83
N PRO A 94 5.73 -8.01 -13.12
CA PRO A 94 6.42 -9.21 -12.65
C PRO A 94 7.09 -9.97 -13.80
N PRO A 95 8.34 -10.45 -13.63
CA PRO A 95 9.04 -11.19 -14.67
C PRO A 95 8.30 -12.49 -15.01
N PRO A 96 8.33 -12.95 -16.27
CA PRO A 96 7.63 -14.17 -16.68
C PRO A 96 8.05 -15.42 -15.91
N ALA A 97 9.32 -15.48 -15.49
CA ALA A 97 9.82 -16.59 -14.65
C ALA A 97 9.10 -16.68 -13.31
N LEU A 98 8.74 -15.55 -12.72
CA LEU A 98 7.97 -15.48 -11.48
C LEU A 98 6.53 -15.98 -11.72
N LEU A 99 5.89 -15.54 -12.81
CA LEU A 99 4.53 -15.94 -13.16
C LEU A 99 4.44 -17.44 -13.47
N ASN A 100 5.43 -17.99 -14.15
CA ASN A 100 5.50 -19.43 -14.45
C ASN A 100 5.66 -20.25 -13.16
N SER A 101 6.26 -19.72 -12.11
CA SER A 101 6.41 -20.41 -10.83
C SER A 101 5.09 -20.51 -10.04
N LEU A 102 4.04 -19.75 -10.40
CA LEU A 102 2.69 -19.89 -9.83
C LEU A 102 1.95 -21.11 -10.40
N GLN A 103 2.27 -21.49 -11.64
CA GLN A 103 1.58 -22.59 -12.31
C GLN A 103 2.09 -23.95 -11.78
N GLY A 104 1.17 -24.80 -11.39
CA GLY A 104 1.47 -26.18 -10.99
C GLY A 104 2.03 -26.37 -9.60
N LYS A 105 2.11 -25.32 -8.78
CA LYS A 105 2.45 -25.41 -7.36
C LYS A 105 1.20 -25.29 -6.50
N HIS A 106 1.09 -26.13 -5.47
CA HIS A 106 0.03 -26.04 -4.48
C HIS A 106 0.51 -25.29 -3.23
N LEU A 107 -0.41 -24.66 -2.53
CA LEU A 107 -0.11 -24.00 -1.24
C LEU A 107 0.48 -25.00 -0.22
N THR A 108 0.10 -26.28 -0.33
CA THR A 108 0.64 -27.37 0.49
C THR A 108 2.12 -27.68 0.22
N ASP A 109 2.66 -27.27 -0.94
CA ASP A 109 4.05 -27.49 -1.32
C ASP A 109 4.98 -26.39 -0.79
N LEU A 110 4.41 -25.36 -0.17
CA LEU A 110 5.18 -24.29 0.42
C LEU A 110 5.90 -24.80 1.68
N PRO A 111 7.16 -24.38 1.88
CA PRO A 111 7.87 -24.74 3.10
C PRO A 111 7.18 -24.16 4.32
N VAL A 112 6.83 -25.01 5.27
CA VAL A 112 6.30 -24.57 6.57
C VAL A 112 7.40 -23.76 7.26
N ILE A 113 7.07 -22.53 7.67
CA ILE A 113 8.00 -21.71 8.45
C ILE A 113 8.24 -22.43 9.77
N ALA A 114 9.50 -22.74 10.06
CA ALA A 114 9.89 -23.40 11.30
C ALA A 114 9.46 -22.53 12.49
N ASP A 115 8.98 -23.17 13.55
CA ASP A 115 8.64 -22.49 14.80
C ASP A 115 9.87 -21.72 15.33
N VAL A 116 9.63 -20.47 15.72
CA VAL A 116 10.68 -19.65 16.31
C VAL A 116 10.95 -20.19 17.72
N PRO A 117 12.20 -20.64 18.02
CA PRO A 117 12.52 -21.23 19.31
C PRO A 117 12.33 -20.21 20.44
N ALA A 118 11.80 -20.66 21.58
CA ALA A 118 11.73 -19.86 22.79
C ALA A 118 13.16 -19.51 23.29
N GLY A 119 13.30 -18.36 23.98
CA GLY A 119 14.58 -17.92 24.55
C GLY A 119 15.48 -17.12 23.62
N LEU A 120 14.91 -16.46 22.61
CA LEU A 120 15.66 -15.51 21.78
C LEU A 120 16.24 -14.38 22.65
N PRO A 121 17.54 -13.99 22.44
CA PRO A 121 18.16 -12.93 23.21
C PRO A 121 17.39 -11.59 23.09
N SER A 122 17.31 -10.83 24.18
CA SER A 122 16.71 -9.49 24.18
C SER A 122 17.37 -8.52 23.19
N ASP A 123 18.59 -8.80 22.78
CA ASP A 123 19.33 -8.09 21.74
C ASP A 123 18.58 -8.01 20.40
N LEU A 124 17.72 -8.99 20.10
CA LEU A 124 16.86 -8.97 18.91
C LEU A 124 15.84 -7.82 18.96
N MET A 125 15.37 -7.43 20.13
CA MET A 125 14.48 -6.30 20.27
C MET A 125 15.16 -4.99 19.85
N LEU A 126 16.45 -4.82 20.16
CA LEU A 126 17.24 -3.65 19.75
C LEU A 126 17.49 -3.61 18.23
N ARG A 127 17.41 -4.75 17.56
CA ARG A 127 17.58 -4.85 16.10
C ARG A 127 16.28 -4.69 15.33
N ARG A 128 15.13 -4.75 16.00
CA ARG A 128 13.81 -4.59 15.36
C ARG A 128 13.67 -3.19 14.76
N PRO A 129 13.30 -3.08 13.45
CA PRO A 129 13.18 -1.80 12.77
C PRO A 129 12.08 -0.90 13.35
N ASP A 130 10.97 -1.47 13.84
CA ASP A 130 9.86 -0.76 14.46
C ASP A 130 10.25 -0.14 15.81
N VAL A 131 10.99 -0.87 16.65
CA VAL A 131 11.51 -0.35 17.92
C VAL A 131 12.49 0.80 17.66
N ARG A 132 13.42 0.63 16.73
CA ARG A 132 14.36 1.69 16.33
C ARG A 132 13.64 2.91 15.72
N GLN A 133 12.55 2.70 15.04
CA GLN A 133 11.71 3.79 14.52
C GLN A 133 11.07 4.58 15.69
N ALA A 134 10.48 3.88 16.66
CA ALA A 134 9.88 4.50 17.84
C ALA A 134 10.92 5.30 18.67
N GLU A 135 12.12 4.75 18.87
CA GLU A 135 13.23 5.46 19.52
C GLU A 135 13.62 6.75 18.78
N LYS A 136 13.74 6.69 17.45
CA LYS A 136 14.07 7.87 16.63
C LYS A 136 12.94 8.90 16.65
N SER A 137 11.69 8.47 16.69
CA SER A 137 10.54 9.36 16.86
C SER A 137 10.57 10.06 18.22
N MET A 138 10.92 9.33 19.29
CA MET A 138 11.08 9.90 20.63
C MET A 138 12.23 10.92 20.68
N ILE A 139 13.37 10.63 20.05
CA ILE A 139 14.49 11.58 19.93
C ILE A 139 14.04 12.84 19.18
N GLY A 140 13.27 12.69 18.09
CA GLY A 140 12.71 13.81 17.35
C GLY A 140 11.74 14.64 18.19
N ALA A 141 10.84 14.00 18.94
CA ALA A 141 9.93 14.69 19.86
C ALA A 141 10.71 15.45 20.96
N ASN A 142 11.76 14.84 21.49
CA ASN A 142 12.63 15.47 22.51
C ASN A 142 13.38 16.69 21.94
N ALA A 143 13.81 16.65 20.68
CA ALA A 143 14.42 17.79 20.00
C ALA A 143 13.43 18.96 19.83
N ASN A 144 12.13 18.72 19.70
CA ASN A 144 11.10 19.75 19.63
C ASN A 144 11.00 20.56 20.92
N ILE A 145 11.30 19.97 22.08
CA ILE A 145 11.41 20.69 23.35
C ILE A 145 12.51 21.78 23.25
N GLY A 146 13.64 21.45 22.63
CA GLY A 146 14.70 22.41 22.34
C GLY A 146 14.23 23.57 21.44
N ALA A 147 13.47 23.27 20.41
CA ALA A 147 12.86 24.25 19.52
C ALA A 147 11.84 25.15 20.25
N ALA A 148 11.00 24.55 21.12
CA ALA A 148 10.05 25.30 21.93
C ALA A 148 10.77 26.24 22.92
N ARG A 149 11.87 25.81 23.52
CA ARG A 149 12.71 26.65 24.36
C ARG A 149 13.34 27.80 23.58
N ALA A 150 13.72 27.59 22.32
CA ALA A 150 14.29 28.62 21.46
C ALA A 150 13.31 29.80 21.23
N LEU A 151 11.99 29.59 21.32
CA LEU A 151 10.98 30.64 21.18
C LEU A 151 11.01 31.70 22.32
N PHE A 152 11.73 31.45 23.41
CA PHE A 152 11.92 32.42 24.46
C PHE A 152 13.10 33.37 24.18
N TYR A 153 13.95 33.06 23.21
CA TYR A 153 15.12 33.87 22.86
C TYR A 153 14.82 34.82 21.71
N PRO A 154 15.63 35.91 21.56
CA PRO A 154 15.51 36.79 20.42
C PRO A 154 15.74 36.04 19.11
N SER A 155 14.90 36.30 18.11
CA SER A 155 15.15 35.85 16.75
C SER A 155 15.68 36.99 15.89
N ILE A 156 16.75 36.72 15.15
CA ILE A 156 17.36 37.67 14.21
C ILE A 156 17.06 37.12 12.81
N SER A 157 16.41 37.92 11.97
CA SER A 157 16.22 37.60 10.57
C SER A 157 16.84 38.66 9.67
N LEU A 158 17.40 38.24 8.55
CA LEU A 158 17.94 39.09 7.52
C LEU A 158 17.16 38.84 6.23
N THR A 159 16.45 39.86 5.77
CA THR A 159 15.71 39.81 4.52
C THR A 159 16.43 40.65 3.48
N ALA A 160 16.71 40.03 2.32
CA ALA A 160 17.24 40.75 1.16
C ALA A 160 16.24 40.59 0.01
N VAL A 161 15.91 41.71 -0.63
CA VAL A 161 15.04 41.75 -1.82
C VAL A 161 15.82 42.45 -2.93
N ALA A 162 15.86 41.80 -4.08
CA ALA A 162 16.40 42.36 -5.32
C ALA A 162 15.37 42.20 -6.41
N GLY A 163 15.10 43.22 -7.18
CA GLY A 163 14.12 43.18 -8.24
C GLY A 163 14.08 44.40 -9.10
N PHE A 164 13.14 44.47 -9.99
CA PHE A 164 12.84 45.63 -10.83
C PHE A 164 11.47 46.17 -10.42
N ALA A 165 11.38 47.49 -10.27
CA ALA A 165 10.15 48.20 -9.98
C ALA A 165 10.02 49.41 -10.91
N SER A 166 8.85 49.56 -11.54
CA SER A 166 8.54 50.70 -12.40
C SER A 166 7.05 51.00 -12.33
N THR A 167 6.68 52.24 -12.59
CA THR A 167 5.28 52.69 -12.70
C THR A 167 4.67 52.35 -14.02
N GLU A 168 5.49 52.12 -15.05
CA GLU A 168 5.05 51.69 -16.39
C GLU A 168 5.78 50.41 -16.83
N LEU A 169 5.06 49.55 -17.55
CA LEU A 169 5.63 48.29 -18.05
C LEU A 169 6.80 48.50 -19.01
N SER A 170 6.75 49.55 -19.81
CA SER A 170 7.79 49.94 -20.77
C SER A 170 9.13 50.31 -20.10
N ASP A 171 9.12 50.67 -18.81
CA ASP A 171 10.28 51.15 -18.06
C ASP A 171 10.82 50.11 -17.08
N LEU A 172 10.18 48.93 -17.00
CA LEU A 172 10.51 47.89 -16.03
C LEU A 172 11.97 47.40 -16.12
N PHE A 173 12.57 47.39 -17.28
CA PHE A 173 13.95 46.95 -17.49
C PHE A 173 14.95 48.10 -17.83
N LYS A 174 14.53 49.34 -17.71
CA LYS A 174 15.41 50.49 -17.91
C LYS A 174 16.39 50.71 -16.77
N SER A 175 17.46 51.44 -17.06
CA SER A 175 18.43 51.84 -16.02
C SER A 175 17.74 52.70 -14.98
N GLY A 176 17.62 52.24 -13.75
CA GLY A 176 16.96 52.94 -12.65
C GLY A 176 15.77 52.17 -12.06
N SER A 177 15.25 51.15 -12.77
CA SER A 177 14.18 50.28 -12.25
C SER A 177 14.69 49.19 -11.29
N ARG A 178 16.00 49.03 -11.15
CA ARG A 178 16.62 48.05 -10.24
C ARG A 178 16.54 48.54 -8.81
N GLY A 179 15.89 47.73 -7.97
CA GLY A 179 15.81 47.95 -6.54
C GLY A 179 16.55 46.83 -5.78
N PHE A 180 17.26 47.24 -4.75
CA PHE A 180 17.89 46.33 -3.82
C PHE A 180 17.67 46.86 -2.40
N SER A 181 17.21 45.98 -1.49
CA SER A 181 17.09 46.32 -0.08
C SER A 181 17.57 45.18 0.79
N ILE A 182 18.28 45.50 1.86
CA ILE A 182 18.61 44.58 2.94
C ILE A 182 18.04 45.15 4.23
N GLY A 183 17.26 44.34 4.93
CA GLY A 183 16.64 44.69 6.20
C GLY A 183 16.96 43.64 7.27
N PRO A 184 17.86 43.90 8.21
CA PRO A 184 17.94 43.09 9.42
C PRO A 184 16.76 43.40 10.33
N SER A 185 16.15 42.39 10.94
CA SER A 185 15.11 42.55 11.95
C SER A 185 15.40 41.69 13.18
N LEU A 186 15.19 42.24 14.35
CA LEU A 186 15.30 41.58 15.64
C LEU A 186 13.91 41.51 16.27
N TYR A 187 13.48 40.32 16.59
CA TYR A 187 12.22 40.09 17.30
C TYR A 187 12.50 39.43 18.65
N LEU A 188 12.10 40.09 19.75
CA LEU A 188 12.17 39.58 21.11
C LEU A 188 10.76 39.54 21.71
N PRO A 189 10.20 38.34 22.01
CA PRO A 189 8.91 38.20 22.66
C PRO A 189 9.04 38.51 24.16
N ILE A 190 8.70 39.78 24.58
CA ILE A 190 8.71 40.19 25.99
C ILE A 190 7.47 39.70 26.72
N PHE A 191 6.30 39.72 26.05
CA PHE A 191 5.02 39.28 26.60
C PHE A 191 4.19 38.61 25.53
N ASN A 192 3.76 37.36 25.79
CA ASN A 192 2.96 36.54 24.86
C ASN A 192 1.80 35.82 25.55
N ALA A 193 1.34 36.34 26.71
CA ALA A 193 0.21 35.77 27.49
C ALA A 193 0.37 34.25 27.80
N GLY A 194 1.59 33.78 28.03
CA GLY A 194 1.86 32.39 28.37
C GLY A 194 1.91 31.41 27.17
N ARG A 195 1.76 31.88 25.92
CA ARG A 195 1.75 31.02 24.74
C ARG A 195 3.03 30.19 24.61
N ASN A 196 4.21 30.77 24.85
CA ASN A 196 5.47 30.02 24.76
C ASN A 196 5.55 28.93 25.84
N GLN A 197 5.00 29.21 27.03
CA GLN A 197 4.98 28.25 28.12
C GLN A 197 3.96 27.09 27.83
N ALA A 198 2.85 27.37 27.18
CA ALA A 198 1.90 26.37 26.80
C ALA A 198 2.38 25.47 25.63
N ASN A 199 3.34 25.97 24.83
CA ASN A 199 3.96 25.22 23.72
C ASN A 199 5.16 24.37 24.17
N LEU A 200 5.70 24.58 25.35
CA LEU A 200 6.82 23.86 25.96
C LEU A 200 6.33 22.57 26.63
#